data_7a2942821aef0c78f24bad10ea4b0451
#
_entry.id   7a2942821aef0c78f24bad10ea4b0451
#
_cell.length_a   1.000
_cell.length_b   1.000
_cell.length_c   1.000
_cell.angle_alpha   90.00
_cell.angle_beta   90.00
_cell.angle_gamma   90.00
#
_symmetry.space_group_name_H-M   'P 1'
#
loop_
_entity.id
_entity.type
_entity.pdbx_description
1 polymer ?
#
loop_
_entity_poly.entity_id
_entity_poly.type
_entity_poly.pdbx_seq_one_letter_code
_entity_poly.pdbx_strand_id
1 'polypeptide(L)'
;AANFLQYAEDGFYDGTIFHRIIDDFMIQGGGFETGLAQKESRGQIENEAHNGLSNLIGTLAMARTSAPHSASSQFFINVGDNHFLNHRDKSDQGWGYAVFGRVIDGMDVVNKIKACDTASIGGHQDVPVNEVVIESTEVSQASEASKED
;
A
#
# COMPACT_ATOMS: atom_id res chain seq x y z
N ALA A 1 2.03 -0.74 11.62
CA ALA A 1 0.56 -0.82 11.51
C ALA A 1 -0.14 0.40 12.13
N ALA A 2 0.37 0.91 13.24
CA ALA A 2 -0.27 2.05 13.92
C ALA A 2 -0.42 3.28 13.02
N ASN A 3 0.58 3.58 12.21
CA ASN A 3 0.55 4.72 11.28
C ASN A 3 -0.59 4.58 10.25
N PHE A 4 -0.71 3.41 9.64
CA PHE A 4 -1.77 3.13 8.68
C PHE A 4 -3.16 3.20 9.32
N LEU A 5 -3.30 2.59 10.49
CA LEU A 5 -4.58 2.60 11.22
C LEU A 5 -4.99 4.02 11.61
N GLN A 6 -4.04 4.86 12.00
CA GLN A 6 -4.33 6.25 12.36
C GLN A 6 -4.82 7.05 11.15
N TYR A 7 -4.20 6.88 9.98
CA TYR A 7 -4.69 7.51 8.76
C TYR A 7 -6.11 7.04 8.41
N ALA A 8 -6.36 5.74 8.56
CA ALA A 8 -7.69 5.19 8.29
C ALA A 8 -8.75 5.75 9.23
N GLU A 9 -8.47 5.82 10.54
CA GLU A 9 -9.39 6.38 11.54
C GLU A 9 -9.69 7.85 11.28
N ASP A 10 -8.69 8.60 10.81
CA ASP A 10 -8.84 10.04 10.54
C ASP A 10 -9.56 10.34 9.23
N GLY A 11 -9.95 9.30 8.47
CA GLY A 11 -10.59 9.46 7.17
C GLY A 11 -9.65 9.95 6.08
N PHE A 12 -8.35 9.87 6.29
CA PHE A 12 -7.35 10.35 5.32
C PHE A 12 -7.46 9.66 3.97
N TYR A 13 -7.72 8.35 3.98
CA TYR A 13 -7.79 7.56 2.74
C TYR A 13 -9.10 7.71 1.99
N ASP A 14 -10.10 8.32 2.60
CA ASP A 14 -11.40 8.53 1.94
C ASP A 14 -11.21 9.45 0.73
N GLY A 15 -11.65 8.99 -0.44
CA GLY A 15 -11.50 9.73 -1.68
C GLY A 15 -10.12 9.65 -2.33
N THR A 16 -9.18 8.91 -1.76
CA THR A 16 -7.89 8.66 -2.39
C THR A 16 -8.01 7.52 -3.40
N ILE A 17 -7.07 7.46 -4.34
CA ILE A 17 -7.11 6.49 -5.44
C ILE A 17 -5.94 5.52 -5.38
N PHE A 18 -6.11 4.36 -6.03
CA PHE A 18 -4.99 3.51 -6.39
C PHE A 18 -4.40 4.07 -7.69
N HIS A 19 -3.36 4.87 -7.56
CA HIS A 19 -2.79 5.63 -8.67
C HIS A 19 -1.73 4.87 -9.47
N ARG A 20 -1.31 3.70 -9.00
CA ARG A 20 -0.30 2.88 -9.68
C ARG A 20 -0.68 1.41 -9.54
N ILE A 21 -0.90 0.77 -10.68
CA ILE A 21 -1.31 -0.64 -10.74
C ILE A 21 -0.45 -1.36 -11.76
N ILE A 22 0.26 -2.38 -11.31
CA ILE A 22 1.06 -3.25 -12.16
C ILE A 22 0.64 -4.68 -11.89
N ASP A 23 0.01 -5.34 -12.87
CA ASP A 23 -0.42 -6.72 -12.75
C ASP A 23 0.77 -7.62 -12.42
N ASP A 24 0.54 -8.66 -11.64
CA ASP A 24 1.55 -9.59 -11.13
C ASP A 24 2.60 -8.96 -10.21
N PHE A 25 2.45 -7.69 -9.84
CA PHE A 25 3.35 -6.99 -8.95
C PHE A 25 2.60 -6.40 -7.75
N MET A 26 1.94 -5.26 -7.91
CA MET A 26 1.27 -4.59 -6.79
C MET A 26 0.22 -3.58 -7.26
N ILE A 27 -0.67 -3.20 -6.35
CA ILE A 27 -1.54 -2.03 -6.50
C ILE A 27 -1.18 -1.03 -5.39
N GLN A 28 -0.94 0.21 -5.74
CA GLN A 28 -0.44 1.24 -4.82
C GLN A 28 -1.40 2.42 -4.73
N GLY A 29 -1.65 2.88 -3.53
CA GLY A 29 -2.54 4.01 -3.30
C GLY A 29 -2.25 4.73 -1.99
N GLY A 30 -3.18 5.60 -1.60
CA GLY A 30 -3.15 6.31 -0.32
C GLY A 30 -2.39 7.63 -0.33
N GLY A 31 -2.00 8.14 -1.50
CA GLY A 31 -1.25 9.40 -1.59
C GLY A 31 -1.84 10.43 -2.54
N PHE A 32 -2.77 10.04 -3.39
CA PHE A 32 -3.36 10.92 -4.39
C PHE A 32 -4.87 10.87 -4.34
N GLU A 33 -5.48 12.02 -4.56
CA GLU A 33 -6.92 12.16 -4.73
C GLU A 33 -7.28 12.09 -6.22
N THR A 34 -8.59 12.10 -6.51
CA THR A 34 -9.12 12.13 -7.86
C THR A 34 -8.44 13.22 -8.69
N GLY A 35 -8.08 12.89 -9.93
CA GLY A 35 -7.35 13.80 -10.81
C GLY A 35 -5.85 13.82 -10.56
N LEU A 36 -5.30 12.85 -9.83
CA LEU A 36 -3.88 12.75 -9.48
C LEU A 36 -3.39 13.94 -8.65
N ALA A 37 -4.26 14.54 -7.85
CA ALA A 37 -3.88 15.57 -6.90
C ALA A 37 -3.23 14.94 -5.68
N GLN A 38 -1.96 15.26 -5.43
CA GLN A 38 -1.25 14.71 -4.29
C GLN A 38 -1.82 15.26 -2.99
N LYS A 39 -2.16 14.35 -2.07
CA LYS A 39 -2.67 14.70 -0.76
C LYS A 39 -1.51 14.86 0.22
N GLU A 40 -1.49 15.96 0.96
CA GLU A 40 -0.45 16.22 1.95
C GLU A 40 -0.55 15.22 3.09
N SER A 41 0.56 14.51 3.36
CA SER A 41 0.64 13.52 4.42
C SER A 41 1.35 14.09 5.66
N ARG A 42 1.27 13.34 6.75
CA ARG A 42 2.04 13.62 7.96
C ARG A 42 3.51 13.27 7.73
N GLY A 43 4.33 13.41 8.78
CA GLY A 43 5.76 13.13 8.71
C GLY A 43 6.07 11.68 8.37
N GLN A 44 7.32 11.48 8.00
CA GLN A 44 7.84 10.16 7.64
C GLN A 44 8.00 9.27 8.86
N ILE A 45 7.90 7.96 8.64
CA ILE A 45 8.04 6.96 9.71
C ILE A 45 9.23 6.05 9.43
N GLU A 46 9.72 5.41 10.49
CA GLU A 46 10.82 4.45 10.42
C GLU A 46 10.42 3.21 9.66
N ASN A 47 11.35 2.69 8.85
CA ASN A 47 11.16 1.45 8.10
C ASN A 47 11.35 0.25 9.03
N GLU A 48 10.33 -0.60 9.12
CA GLU A 48 10.32 -1.80 9.96
C GLU A 48 10.40 -3.09 9.12
N ALA A 49 10.94 -3.01 7.91
CA ALA A 49 11.01 -4.17 7.01
C ALA A 49 11.83 -5.34 7.56
N HIS A 50 12.67 -5.08 8.57
CA HIS A 50 13.45 -6.10 9.28
C HIS A 50 12.61 -6.90 10.31
N ASN A 51 11.29 -6.75 10.28
CA ASN A 51 10.36 -7.43 11.20
C ASN A 51 10.14 -8.92 10.89
N GLY A 52 10.78 -9.45 9.86
CA GLY A 52 10.68 -10.86 9.47
C GLY A 52 9.49 -11.21 8.59
N LEU A 53 8.67 -10.23 8.21
CA LEU A 53 7.52 -10.45 7.33
C LEU A 53 7.93 -10.30 5.86
N SER A 54 7.38 -11.17 5.01
CA SER A 54 7.71 -11.22 3.58
C SER A 54 6.62 -10.59 2.72
N ASN A 55 7.04 -9.99 1.60
CA ASN A 55 6.14 -9.41 0.60
C ASN A 55 5.54 -10.51 -0.28
N LEU A 56 4.53 -11.18 0.23
CA LEU A 56 3.80 -12.25 -0.46
C LEU A 56 2.46 -11.74 -0.98
N ILE A 57 1.84 -12.48 -1.90
CA ILE A 57 0.51 -12.15 -2.42
C ILE A 57 -0.45 -11.89 -1.27
N GLY A 58 -1.16 -10.75 -1.34
CA GLY A 58 -2.17 -10.37 -0.34
C GLY A 58 -1.63 -9.59 0.84
N THR A 59 -0.31 -9.39 0.94
CA THR A 59 0.25 -8.57 2.03
C THR A 59 0.22 -7.09 1.66
N LEU A 60 0.07 -6.25 2.71
CA LEU A 60 0.14 -4.80 2.60
C LEU A 60 1.49 -4.33 3.10
N ALA A 61 2.12 -3.44 2.35
CA ALA A 61 3.41 -2.87 2.71
C ALA A 61 3.42 -1.36 2.46
N MET A 62 4.33 -0.66 3.12
CA MET A 62 4.46 0.79 2.97
C MET A 62 5.28 1.14 1.74
N ALA A 63 4.72 1.98 0.86
CA ALA A 63 5.46 2.58 -0.23
C ALA A 63 6.40 3.66 0.33
N ARG A 64 7.53 3.85 -0.32
CA ARG A 64 8.54 4.84 0.08
C ARG A 64 9.36 5.29 -1.12
N THR A 65 10.14 6.34 -0.93
CA THR A 65 11.15 6.75 -1.91
C THR A 65 12.40 5.86 -1.73
N SER A 66 13.48 6.18 -2.45
CA SER A 66 14.76 5.49 -2.29
C SER A 66 15.37 5.65 -0.88
N ALA A 67 14.97 6.68 -0.14
CA ALA A 67 15.37 6.83 1.26
C ALA A 67 14.64 5.80 2.13
N PRO A 68 15.36 4.98 2.94
CA PRO A 68 14.74 3.88 3.68
C PRO A 68 13.61 4.26 4.62
N HIS A 69 13.73 5.42 5.29
CA HIS A 69 12.78 5.90 6.29
C HIS A 69 11.94 7.06 5.77
N SER A 70 11.39 6.92 4.56
CA SER A 70 10.65 7.99 3.88
C SER A 70 9.16 7.69 3.71
N ALA A 71 8.68 6.58 4.23
CA ALA A 71 7.26 6.23 4.14
C ALA A 71 6.38 7.18 4.96
N SER A 72 5.20 7.48 4.47
CA SER A 72 4.20 8.29 5.21
C SER A 72 2.81 7.69 5.09
N SER A 73 2.06 7.98 4.02
CA SER A 73 0.69 7.50 3.87
C SER A 73 0.51 6.45 2.79
N GLN A 74 1.35 6.45 1.76
CA GLN A 74 1.17 5.54 0.64
C GLN A 74 1.50 4.10 1.01
N PHE A 75 0.66 3.20 0.53
CA PHE A 75 0.83 1.77 0.74
C PHE A 75 0.58 1.02 -0.56
N PHE A 76 0.96 -0.25 -0.59
CA PHE A 76 0.62 -1.11 -1.72
C PHE A 76 0.18 -2.48 -1.22
N ILE A 77 -0.61 -3.15 -2.05
CA ILE A 77 -1.02 -4.53 -1.84
C ILE A 77 -0.26 -5.38 -2.85
N ASN A 78 0.49 -6.36 -2.37
CA ASN A 78 1.21 -7.26 -3.24
C ASN A 78 0.23 -8.19 -3.96
N VAL A 79 0.33 -8.25 -5.28
CA VAL A 79 -0.46 -9.17 -6.11
C VAL A 79 0.43 -10.23 -6.77
N GLY A 80 1.67 -10.31 -6.35
CA GLY A 80 2.66 -11.33 -6.68
C GLY A 80 3.53 -11.59 -5.47
N ASP A 81 4.27 -12.70 -5.46
CA ASP A 81 5.25 -12.98 -4.41
C ASP A 81 6.52 -12.19 -4.71
N ASN A 82 6.65 -11.04 -4.08
CA ASN A 82 7.69 -10.06 -4.38
C ASN A 82 8.84 -10.14 -3.39
N HIS A 83 9.55 -11.26 -3.36
CA HIS A 83 10.68 -11.48 -2.44
C HIS A 83 11.78 -10.44 -2.58
N PHE A 84 11.94 -9.86 -3.75
CA PHE A 84 12.94 -8.81 -3.99
C PHE A 84 12.65 -7.52 -3.21
N LEU A 85 11.45 -7.36 -2.65
CA LEU A 85 11.08 -6.24 -1.81
C LEU A 85 11.36 -6.48 -0.32
N ASN A 86 11.81 -7.67 0.03
CA ASN A 86 12.09 -8.02 1.43
C ASN A 86 13.39 -7.37 1.91
N HIS A 87 13.46 -7.15 3.21
CA HIS A 87 14.67 -6.64 3.85
C HIS A 87 15.84 -7.63 3.67
N ARG A 88 16.99 -7.11 3.24
CA ARG A 88 18.23 -7.88 3.08
C ARG A 88 19.32 -7.37 4.03
N ASP A 89 19.46 -6.06 4.13
CA ASP A 89 20.43 -5.38 5.00
C ASP A 89 19.98 -3.93 5.22
N LYS A 90 20.72 -3.18 6.00
CA LYS A 90 20.36 -1.80 6.34
C LYS A 90 20.92 -0.74 5.38
N SER A 91 21.32 -1.14 4.17
CA SER A 91 21.64 -0.20 3.10
C SER A 91 20.36 0.36 2.48
N ASP A 92 20.46 1.48 1.76
CA ASP A 92 19.31 2.10 1.10
C ASP A 92 18.60 1.12 0.16
N GLN A 93 19.35 0.32 -0.56
CA GLN A 93 18.83 -0.64 -1.53
C GLN A 93 18.36 -1.94 -0.87
N GLY A 94 18.95 -2.30 0.27
CA GLY A 94 18.69 -3.56 0.95
C GLY A 94 17.64 -3.49 2.05
N TRP A 95 17.20 -2.30 2.48
CA TRP A 95 16.22 -2.15 3.55
C TRP A 95 14.90 -2.84 3.25
N GLY A 96 14.45 -2.80 2.00
CA GLY A 96 13.19 -3.39 1.60
C GLY A 96 11.97 -2.54 1.99
N TYR A 97 10.81 -3.17 1.92
CA TYR A 97 9.51 -2.53 2.15
C TYR A 97 8.79 -3.23 3.29
N ALA A 98 8.36 -2.44 4.28
CA ALA A 98 7.79 -2.98 5.52
C ALA A 98 6.38 -3.51 5.32
N VAL A 99 6.21 -4.82 5.46
CA VAL A 99 4.90 -5.47 5.51
C VAL A 99 4.29 -5.23 6.89
N PHE A 100 3.03 -4.76 6.92
CA PHE A 100 2.34 -4.46 8.18
C PHE A 100 0.96 -5.09 8.28
N GLY A 101 0.47 -5.70 7.22
CA GLY A 101 -0.86 -6.29 7.21
C GLY A 101 -1.07 -7.25 6.05
N ARG A 102 -2.26 -7.82 5.98
CA ARG A 102 -2.64 -8.70 4.88
C ARG A 102 -4.13 -8.58 4.60
N VAL A 103 -4.53 -8.91 3.39
CA VAL A 103 -5.93 -8.99 2.99
C VAL A 103 -6.49 -10.31 3.52
N ILE A 104 -7.53 -10.24 4.36
CA ILE A 104 -8.20 -11.43 4.90
C ILE A 104 -9.53 -11.71 4.20
N ASP A 105 -10.05 -10.74 3.44
CA ASP A 105 -11.28 -10.86 2.67
C ASP A 105 -11.22 -9.87 1.51
N GLY A 106 -11.81 -10.20 0.38
CA GLY A 106 -11.87 -9.30 -0.77
C GLY A 106 -10.71 -9.42 -1.76
N MET A 107 -9.91 -10.48 -1.73
CA MET A 107 -8.86 -10.68 -2.75
C MET A 107 -9.43 -10.76 -4.17
N ASP A 108 -10.67 -11.19 -4.34
CA ASP A 108 -11.34 -11.16 -5.64
C ASP A 108 -11.48 -9.74 -6.18
N VAL A 109 -11.75 -8.77 -5.30
CA VAL A 109 -11.79 -7.35 -5.66
C VAL A 109 -10.39 -6.84 -6.03
N VAL A 110 -9.38 -7.18 -5.25
CA VAL A 110 -7.97 -6.83 -5.53
C VAL A 110 -7.57 -7.38 -6.90
N ASN A 111 -7.94 -8.61 -7.20
CA ASN A 111 -7.64 -9.24 -8.49
C ASN A 111 -8.35 -8.56 -9.66
N LYS A 112 -9.54 -8.01 -9.45
CA LYS A 112 -10.22 -7.20 -10.46
C LYS A 112 -9.50 -5.87 -10.69
N ILE A 113 -9.04 -5.25 -9.62
CA ILE A 113 -8.29 -3.99 -9.70
C ILE A 113 -6.97 -4.19 -10.45
N LYS A 114 -6.22 -5.23 -10.14
CA LYS A 114 -4.93 -5.47 -10.80
C LYS A 114 -5.05 -5.70 -12.30
N ALA A 115 -6.20 -6.15 -12.77
CA ALA A 115 -6.45 -6.46 -14.18
C ALA A 115 -6.97 -5.25 -14.97
N CYS A 116 -7.15 -4.08 -14.35
CA CYS A 116 -7.67 -2.91 -15.04
C CYS A 116 -6.66 -2.34 -16.05
N ASP A 117 -7.17 -1.62 -17.05
CA ASP A 117 -6.34 -0.97 -18.04
C ASP A 117 -5.60 0.23 -17.42
N THR A 118 -4.32 0.37 -17.74
CA THR A 118 -3.47 1.44 -17.25
C THR A 118 -2.84 2.21 -18.39
N ALA A 119 -2.40 3.44 -18.11
CA ALA A 119 -1.74 4.31 -19.07
C ALA A 119 -0.80 5.28 -18.34
N SER A 120 0.02 5.99 -19.11
CA SER A 120 0.80 7.10 -18.56
C SER A 120 -0.07 8.35 -18.57
N ILE A 121 -0.31 8.91 -17.39
CA ILE A 121 -1.18 10.08 -17.21
C ILE A 121 -0.48 11.09 -16.31
N GLY A 122 -0.40 12.35 -16.74
CA GLY A 122 0.15 13.44 -15.94
C GLY A 122 1.58 13.21 -15.44
N GLY A 123 2.42 12.53 -16.21
CA GLY A 123 3.79 12.23 -15.83
C GLY A 123 3.93 11.00 -14.94
N HIS A 124 2.83 10.35 -14.59
CA HIS A 124 2.82 9.09 -13.85
C HIS A 124 2.61 7.92 -14.79
N GLN A 125 3.30 6.80 -14.51
CA GLN A 125 3.17 5.55 -15.27
C GLN A 125 2.25 4.58 -14.54
N ASP A 126 1.65 3.66 -15.30
CA ASP A 126 0.83 2.58 -14.75
C ASP A 126 -0.38 3.08 -13.95
N VAL A 127 -0.98 4.16 -14.43
CA VAL A 127 -2.17 4.77 -13.81
C VAL A 127 -3.43 4.12 -14.39
N PRO A 128 -4.41 3.70 -13.56
CA PRO A 128 -5.66 3.18 -14.08
C PRO A 128 -6.35 4.20 -15.00
N VAL A 129 -6.80 3.75 -16.17
CA VAL A 129 -7.53 4.61 -17.12
C VAL A 129 -8.83 5.11 -16.47
N ASN A 130 -9.52 4.21 -15.76
CA ASN A 130 -10.68 4.58 -14.96
C ASN A 130 -10.25 4.56 -13.49
N GLU A 131 -10.41 5.68 -12.79
CA GLU A 131 -9.95 5.81 -11.42
C GLU A 131 -10.55 4.76 -10.49
N VAL A 132 -9.72 4.18 -9.63
CA VAL A 132 -10.12 3.25 -8.59
C VAL A 132 -10.06 4.00 -7.27
N VAL A 133 -11.23 4.36 -6.74
CA VAL A 133 -11.34 5.24 -5.58
C VAL A 133 -11.62 4.43 -4.31
N ILE A 134 -10.90 4.77 -3.24
CA ILE A 134 -11.21 4.29 -1.89
C ILE A 134 -12.33 5.19 -1.38
N GLU A 135 -13.55 4.68 -1.32
CA GLU A 135 -14.69 5.47 -0.90
C GLU A 135 -14.62 5.82 0.58
N SER A 136 -14.31 4.83 1.42
CA SER A 136 -14.19 5.00 2.85
C SER A 136 -13.36 3.90 3.48
N THR A 137 -12.83 4.16 4.66
CA THR A 137 -12.15 3.16 5.48
C THR A 137 -12.76 3.18 6.87
N GLU A 138 -12.76 2.02 7.52
CA GLU A 138 -13.26 1.86 8.87
C GLU A 138 -12.30 0.96 9.63
N VAL A 139 -11.94 1.35 10.86
CA VAL A 139 -11.10 0.54 11.72
C VAL A 139 -12.01 -0.14 12.74
N SER A 140 -11.95 -1.47 12.77
CA SER A 140 -12.71 -2.27 13.73
C SER A 140 -11.78 -3.11 14.58
N GLN A 141 -12.24 -3.43 15.79
CA GLN A 141 -11.51 -4.35 16.67
C GLN A 141 -11.76 -5.78 16.20
N ALA A 142 -10.69 -6.56 16.09
CA ALA A 142 -10.81 -7.97 15.82
C ALA A 142 -11.50 -8.67 17.00
N SER A 143 -12.28 -9.72 16.69
CA SER A 143 -12.82 -10.61 17.72
C SER A 143 -11.68 -11.38 18.39
N GLU A 144 -11.94 -12.00 19.57
CA GLU A 144 -10.94 -12.82 20.25
C GLU A 144 -10.34 -13.91 19.34
N ALA A 145 -11.18 -14.56 18.54
CA ALA A 145 -10.73 -15.58 17.59
C ALA A 145 -9.81 -15.02 16.50
N SER A 146 -10.08 -13.80 16.03
CA SER A 146 -9.27 -13.14 15.00
C SER A 146 -7.94 -12.63 15.52
N LYS A 147 -7.87 -12.25 16.79
CA LYS A 147 -6.64 -11.74 17.41
C LYS A 147 -5.55 -12.78 17.55
N GLU A 148 -5.91 -14.05 17.53
CA GLU A 148 -4.97 -15.18 17.66
C GLU A 148 -4.30 -15.52 16.32
N ASP A 149 -4.78 -15.01 15.23
CA ASP A 149 -4.28 -15.29 13.87
C ASP A 149 -2.97 -14.57 13.54
#